data_efccc86f91188d264658e7daa2b4bee8
#
_entry.id   efccc86f91188d264658e7daa2b4bee8
#
_cell.length_a   1.000
_cell.length_b   1.000
_cell.length_c   1.000
_cell.angle_alpha   90.00
_cell.angle_beta   90.00
_cell.angle_gamma   90.00
#
_symmetry.space_group_name_H-M   'P 1'
#
loop_
_entity.id
_entity.type
_entity.pdbx_description
1 polymer ?
#
loop_
_entity_poly.entity_id
_entity_poly.type
_entity_poly.pdbx_seq_one_letter_code
_entity_poly.pdbx_strand_id
1 'polypeptide(L)'
;MVHIFTLSKTVYNTTLSKMNERPDIDIPGDYESIRSETLQFLEKASKNFSNLNSEELYQMKIKFIRGGTIKSFPIWNLLNGPIADAIYHTGQIVSFRRTTGNPIDSSVNVFMGSYR
;
A
#
# COMPACT_ATOMS: atom_id res chain seq x y z
N MET A 1 -9.24 -6.89 1.91
CA MET A 1 -7.76 -7.20 1.89
C MET A 1 -7.15 -7.12 0.49
N VAL A 2 -7.71 -7.76 -0.54
CA VAL A 2 -7.16 -7.73 -1.91
C VAL A 2 -6.84 -6.31 -2.40
N HIS A 3 -7.75 -5.37 -2.19
CA HIS A 3 -7.51 -3.99 -2.62
C HIS A 3 -6.34 -3.32 -1.86
N ILE A 4 -6.24 -3.52 -0.55
CA ILE A 4 -5.09 -3.03 0.24
C ILE A 4 -3.79 -3.67 -0.25
N PHE A 5 -3.80 -4.95 -0.57
CA PHE A 5 -2.67 -5.65 -1.16
C PHE A 5 -2.20 -4.99 -2.46
N THR A 6 -3.12 -4.76 -3.42
CA THR A 6 -2.76 -4.14 -4.71
C THR A 6 -2.25 -2.71 -4.55
N LEU A 7 -2.77 -1.96 -3.59
CA LEU A 7 -2.29 -0.62 -3.26
C LEU A 7 -0.88 -0.66 -2.66
N SER A 8 -0.63 -1.56 -1.71
CA SER A 8 0.69 -1.77 -1.10
C SER A 8 1.74 -2.24 -2.12
N LYS A 9 1.36 -3.14 -3.02
CA LYS A 9 2.19 -3.58 -4.15
C LYS A 9 2.52 -2.40 -5.07
N THR A 10 1.56 -1.50 -5.33
CA THR A 10 1.79 -0.28 -6.10
C THR A 10 2.84 0.62 -5.45
N VAL A 11 2.75 0.83 -4.14
CA VAL A 11 3.75 1.61 -3.39
C VAL A 11 5.13 0.98 -3.54
N TYR A 12 5.25 -0.32 -3.31
CA TYR A 12 6.52 -1.04 -3.44
C TYR A 12 7.09 -1.01 -4.87
N ASN A 13 6.28 -1.30 -5.87
CA ASN A 13 6.71 -1.26 -7.28
C ASN A 13 7.23 0.13 -7.67
N THR A 14 6.62 1.19 -7.15
CA THR A 14 7.06 2.56 -7.40
C THR A 14 8.47 2.79 -6.88
N THR A 15 8.84 2.24 -5.72
CA THR A 15 10.22 2.36 -5.20
C THR A 15 11.26 1.67 -6.09
N LEU A 16 10.83 0.74 -6.92
CA LEU A 16 11.68 0.01 -7.87
C LEU A 16 11.57 0.58 -9.30
N SER A 17 10.88 1.69 -9.49
CA SER A 17 10.55 2.29 -10.80
C SER A 17 9.81 1.32 -11.75
N LYS A 18 9.16 0.29 -11.20
CA LYS A 18 8.38 -0.70 -11.97
C LYS A 18 7.02 -0.14 -12.38
N MET A 19 6.50 -0.68 -13.47
CA MET A 19 5.11 -0.44 -13.87
C MET A 19 4.13 -1.23 -13.00
N ASN A 20 2.96 -0.64 -12.80
CA ASN A 20 1.83 -1.28 -12.14
C ASN A 20 0.80 -1.66 -13.20
N GLU A 21 0.62 -2.93 -13.43
CA GLU A 21 -0.40 -3.44 -14.35
C GLU A 21 -1.81 -3.33 -13.74
N ARG A 22 -2.79 -3.06 -14.59
CA ARG A 22 -4.20 -3.02 -14.19
C ARG A 22 -5.07 -3.75 -15.23
N PRO A 23 -5.88 -4.74 -14.82
CA PRO A 23 -5.98 -5.27 -13.45
C PRO A 23 -4.69 -5.99 -13.02
N ASP A 24 -4.45 -6.05 -11.70
CA ASP A 24 -3.35 -6.85 -11.14
C ASP A 24 -3.72 -8.33 -11.23
N ILE A 25 -2.87 -9.13 -11.86
CA ILE A 25 -3.10 -10.56 -12.10
C ILE A 25 -2.39 -11.47 -11.09
N ASP A 26 -1.40 -10.94 -10.38
CA ASP A 26 -0.58 -11.68 -9.43
C ASP A 26 -1.10 -11.46 -7.99
N ILE A 27 -2.31 -11.97 -7.72
CA ILE A 27 -2.93 -11.89 -6.40
C ILE A 27 -2.94 -13.30 -5.79
N PRO A 28 -2.37 -13.48 -4.57
CA PRO A 28 -2.45 -14.76 -3.88
C PRO A 28 -3.88 -15.24 -3.67
N GLY A 29 -4.08 -16.57 -3.67
CA GLY A 29 -5.41 -17.18 -3.57
C GLY A 29 -5.95 -17.27 -2.13
N ASP A 30 -5.13 -17.03 -1.11
CA ASP A 30 -5.51 -17.17 0.29
C ASP A 30 -5.22 -15.92 1.12
N TYR A 31 -5.95 -15.79 2.22
CA TYR A 31 -5.90 -14.61 3.08
C TYR A 31 -4.54 -14.41 3.75
N GLU A 32 -3.90 -15.48 4.24
CA GLU A 32 -2.63 -15.36 4.96
C GLU A 32 -1.49 -14.94 4.05
N SER A 33 -1.46 -15.45 2.83
CA SER A 33 -0.50 -15.00 1.80
C SER A 33 -0.73 -13.54 1.44
N ILE A 34 -1.98 -13.12 1.20
CA ILE A 34 -2.31 -11.71 0.92
C ILE A 34 -1.85 -10.81 2.07
N ARG A 35 -2.13 -11.19 3.32
CA ARG A 35 -1.74 -10.44 4.50
C ARG A 35 -0.22 -10.34 4.64
N SER A 36 0.46 -11.47 4.56
CA SER A 36 1.93 -11.57 4.70
C SER A 36 2.64 -10.74 3.64
N GLU A 37 2.26 -10.88 2.38
CA GLU A 37 2.87 -10.13 1.28
C GLU A 37 2.57 -8.64 1.35
N THR A 38 1.35 -8.25 1.78
CA THR A 38 1.02 -6.84 2.03
C THR A 38 2.00 -6.20 3.01
N LEU A 39 2.26 -6.85 4.14
CA LEU A 39 3.20 -6.37 5.16
C LEU A 39 4.63 -6.30 4.61
N GLN A 40 5.05 -7.31 3.85
CA GLN A 40 6.37 -7.33 3.21
C GLN A 40 6.54 -6.18 2.20
N PHE A 41 5.52 -5.88 1.39
CA PHE A 41 5.58 -4.77 0.45
C PHE A 41 5.75 -3.44 1.18
N LEU A 42 5.00 -3.22 2.26
CA LEU A 42 5.11 -2.00 3.05
C LEU A 42 6.47 -1.86 3.73
N GLU A 43 6.98 -2.95 4.31
CA GLU A 43 8.31 -2.96 4.93
C GLU A 43 9.42 -2.66 3.92
N LYS A 44 9.41 -3.35 2.78
CA LYS A 44 10.39 -3.14 1.71
C LYS A 44 10.29 -1.73 1.12
N ALA A 45 9.08 -1.24 0.91
CA ALA A 45 8.88 0.12 0.41
C ALA A 45 9.42 1.17 1.40
N SER A 46 9.14 1.02 2.69
CA SER A 46 9.68 1.89 3.74
C SER A 46 11.21 1.93 3.73
N LYS A 47 11.85 0.76 3.67
CA LYS A 47 13.32 0.65 3.57
C LYS A 47 13.87 1.34 2.32
N ASN A 48 13.23 1.11 1.17
CA ASN A 48 13.67 1.70 -0.08
C ASN A 48 13.57 3.24 -0.05
N PHE A 49 12.44 3.78 0.44
CA PHE A 49 12.28 5.23 0.57
C PHE A 49 13.27 5.86 1.55
N SER A 50 13.59 5.18 2.66
CA SER A 50 14.54 5.67 3.65
C SER A 50 15.98 5.81 3.10
N ASN A 51 16.29 5.12 2.00
CA ASN A 51 17.60 5.16 1.36
C ASN A 51 17.70 6.24 0.26
N LEU A 52 16.61 6.93 -0.07
CA LEU A 52 16.59 7.96 -1.09
C LEU A 52 16.88 9.35 -0.50
N ASN A 53 17.61 10.16 -1.23
CA ASN A 53 17.68 11.59 -0.96
C ASN A 53 16.46 12.32 -1.55
N SER A 54 16.29 13.59 -1.20
CA SER A 54 15.12 14.38 -1.61
C SER A 54 15.03 14.55 -3.14
N GLU A 55 16.14 14.68 -3.83
CA GLU A 55 16.18 14.84 -5.28
C GLU A 55 15.77 13.55 -5.99
N GLU A 56 16.35 12.42 -5.59
CA GLU A 56 15.97 11.10 -6.09
C GLU A 56 14.47 10.84 -5.88
N LEU A 57 13.97 11.11 -4.68
CA LEU A 57 12.55 10.96 -4.37
C LEU A 57 11.68 11.83 -5.29
N TYR A 58 12.05 13.10 -5.50
CA TYR A 58 11.27 14.03 -6.31
C TYR A 58 11.20 13.65 -7.79
N GLN A 59 12.24 12.99 -8.31
CA GLN A 59 12.29 12.51 -9.71
C GLN A 59 11.48 11.24 -9.95
N MET A 60 11.09 10.53 -8.89
CA MET A 60 10.32 9.30 -9.03
C MET A 60 8.92 9.56 -9.57
N LYS A 61 8.39 8.55 -10.28
CA LYS A 61 7.03 8.58 -10.85
C LYS A 61 6.33 7.27 -10.60
N ILE A 62 5.02 7.37 -10.33
CA ILE A 62 4.13 6.21 -10.32
C ILE A 62 3.72 5.94 -11.76
N LYS A 63 3.93 4.72 -12.24
CA LYS A 63 3.59 4.33 -13.61
C LYS A 63 2.54 3.22 -13.59
N PHE A 64 1.49 3.40 -14.36
CA PHE A 64 0.43 2.40 -14.58
C PHE A 64 0.34 2.03 -16.05
N ILE A 65 0.06 0.75 -16.32
CA ILE A 65 -0.32 0.28 -17.65
C ILE A 65 -1.68 -0.39 -17.56
N ARG A 66 -2.58 -0.02 -18.47
CA ARG A 66 -3.90 -0.61 -18.60
C ARG A 66 -4.29 -0.69 -20.09
N GLY A 67 -4.53 -1.91 -20.57
CA GLY A 67 -4.88 -2.13 -21.99
C GLY A 67 -3.87 -1.50 -22.96
N GLY A 68 -2.57 -1.59 -22.68
CA GLY A 68 -1.50 -1.00 -23.49
C GLY A 68 -1.29 0.50 -23.32
N THR A 69 -2.15 1.19 -22.57
CA THR A 69 -2.00 2.63 -22.30
C THR A 69 -1.20 2.85 -21.03
N ILE A 70 -0.13 3.65 -21.12
CA ILE A 70 0.72 4.01 -19.97
C ILE A 70 0.31 5.38 -19.45
N LYS A 71 0.10 5.47 -18.13
CA LYS A 71 -0.09 6.73 -17.40
C LYS A 71 0.99 6.88 -16.34
N SER A 72 1.51 8.10 -16.20
CA SER A 72 2.55 8.43 -15.23
C SER A 72 2.10 9.59 -14.35
N PHE A 73 2.35 9.48 -13.05
CA PHE A 73 2.00 10.49 -12.05
C PHE A 73 3.22 10.87 -11.22
N PRO A 74 3.30 12.11 -10.71
CA PRO A 74 4.34 12.50 -9.77
C PRO A 74 4.32 11.64 -8.51
N ILE A 75 5.48 11.51 -7.85
CA ILE A 75 5.61 10.67 -6.65
C ILE A 75 4.66 11.07 -5.51
N TRP A 76 4.38 12.36 -5.35
CA TRP A 76 3.47 12.84 -4.30
C TRP A 76 2.04 12.27 -4.43
N ASN A 77 1.63 11.81 -5.61
CA ASN A 77 0.36 11.11 -5.80
C ASN A 77 0.29 9.78 -5.01
N LEU A 78 1.41 9.22 -4.54
CA LEU A 78 1.34 8.07 -3.62
C LEU A 78 0.59 8.42 -2.33
N LEU A 79 0.79 9.63 -1.81
CA LEU A 79 0.15 10.07 -0.56
C LEU A 79 -1.36 10.23 -0.73
N ASN A 80 -1.79 10.91 -1.81
CA ASN A 80 -3.20 11.22 -2.06
C ASN A 80 -3.95 10.10 -2.81
N GLY A 81 -3.26 9.13 -3.35
CA GLY A 81 -3.80 7.99 -4.05
C GLY A 81 -3.60 6.68 -3.25
N PRO A 82 -2.66 5.82 -3.65
CA PRO A 82 -2.56 4.46 -3.09
C PRO A 82 -2.45 4.40 -1.57
N ILE A 83 -1.71 5.30 -0.93
CA ILE A 83 -1.55 5.29 0.53
C ILE A 83 -2.84 5.74 1.23
N ALA A 84 -3.42 6.86 0.80
CA ALA A 84 -4.67 7.35 1.38
C ALA A 84 -5.81 6.33 1.23
N ASP A 85 -5.90 5.69 0.06
CA ASP A 85 -6.92 4.67 -0.23
C ASP A 85 -6.70 3.40 0.62
N ALA A 86 -5.46 2.96 0.80
CA ALA A 86 -5.13 1.84 1.68
C ALA A 86 -5.50 2.13 3.15
N ILE A 87 -5.23 3.35 3.63
CA ILE A 87 -5.62 3.80 4.99
C ILE A 87 -7.14 3.82 5.13
N TYR A 88 -7.86 4.35 4.14
CA TYR A 88 -9.33 4.36 4.13
C TYR A 88 -9.91 2.94 4.26
N HIS A 89 -9.46 2.01 3.45
CA HIS A 89 -9.93 0.62 3.50
C HIS A 89 -9.50 -0.11 4.77
N THR A 90 -8.35 0.22 5.34
CA THR A 90 -7.94 -0.30 6.66
C THR A 90 -8.90 0.18 7.75
N GLY A 91 -9.31 1.45 7.70
CA GLY A 91 -10.34 2.00 8.59
C GLY A 91 -11.69 1.26 8.47
N GLN A 92 -12.09 0.88 7.26
CA GLN A 92 -13.30 0.06 7.06
C GLN A 92 -13.17 -1.32 7.72
N ILE A 93 -12.01 -1.99 7.61
CA ILE A 93 -11.78 -3.28 8.28
C ILE A 93 -11.88 -3.12 9.80
N VAL A 94 -11.29 -2.07 10.36
CA VAL A 94 -11.39 -1.78 11.80
C VAL A 94 -12.84 -1.58 12.23
N SER A 95 -13.63 -0.85 11.43
CA SER A 95 -15.05 -0.64 11.67
C SER A 95 -15.85 -1.95 11.63
N PHE A 96 -15.65 -2.80 10.62
CA PHE A 96 -16.29 -4.11 10.52
C PHE A 96 -15.94 -5.02 11.69
N ARG A 97 -14.67 -5.08 12.09
CA ARG A 97 -14.26 -5.85 13.27
C ARG A 97 -15.00 -5.41 14.53
N ARG A 98 -15.15 -4.10 14.72
CA ARG A 98 -15.86 -3.55 15.88
C ARG A 98 -17.33 -3.94 15.87
N THR A 99 -18.01 -3.84 14.73
CA THR A 99 -19.45 -4.18 14.62
C THR A 99 -19.74 -5.68 14.71
N THR A 100 -18.74 -6.52 14.38
CA THR A 100 -18.86 -7.99 14.48
C THR A 100 -18.37 -8.56 15.81
N GLY A 101 -18.09 -7.72 16.81
CA GLY A 101 -17.65 -8.17 18.14
C GLY A 101 -16.20 -8.64 18.22
N ASN A 102 -15.37 -8.33 17.22
CA ASN A 102 -13.93 -8.62 17.19
C ASN A 102 -13.10 -7.33 17.00
N PRO A 103 -13.16 -6.37 17.94
CA PRO A 103 -12.42 -5.12 17.82
C PRO A 103 -10.90 -5.35 17.77
N ILE A 104 -10.16 -4.36 17.29
CA ILE A 104 -8.69 -4.35 17.44
C ILE A 104 -8.33 -4.23 18.92
N ASP A 105 -7.15 -4.70 19.27
CA ASP A 105 -6.65 -4.62 20.63
C ASP A 105 -6.60 -3.16 21.11
N SER A 106 -7.08 -2.90 22.33
CA SER A 106 -7.13 -1.55 22.92
C SER A 106 -5.76 -0.94 23.19
N SER A 107 -4.71 -1.76 23.23
CA SER A 107 -3.31 -1.30 23.36
C SER A 107 -2.77 -0.69 22.05
N VAL A 108 -3.42 -0.91 20.91
CA VAL A 108 -2.98 -0.33 19.65
C VAL A 108 -3.21 1.16 19.63
N ASN A 109 -2.13 1.93 19.54
CA ASN A 109 -2.19 3.36 19.31
C ASN A 109 -2.16 3.66 17.81
N VAL A 110 -3.34 3.85 17.21
CA VAL A 110 -3.46 4.08 15.76
C VAL A 110 -2.75 5.36 15.32
N PHE A 111 -2.73 6.38 16.15
CA PHE A 111 -2.07 7.66 15.84
C PHE A 111 -0.55 7.53 15.76
N MET A 112 0.04 6.75 16.67
CA MET A 112 1.49 6.54 16.70
C MET A 112 1.97 5.33 15.89
N GLY A 113 1.05 4.48 15.44
CA GLY A 113 1.41 3.22 14.78
C GLY A 113 2.15 2.23 15.70
N SER A 114 1.88 2.28 17.00
CA SER A 114 2.60 1.51 18.04
C SER A 114 1.63 0.88 19.02
N TYR A 115 2.13 -0.01 19.86
CA TYR A 115 1.42 -0.48 21.05
C TYR A 115 1.69 0.49 22.23
N ARG A 116 0.69 0.61 23.10
CA ARG A 116 0.80 1.36 24.36
C ARG A 116 1.52 0.55 25.43
#